data_dbc3b026806223d9ae14b0e9162985c7
#
_entry.id   dbc3b026806223d9ae14b0e9162985c7
#
_cell.length_a   1.000
_cell.length_b   1.000
_cell.length_c   1.000
_cell.angle_alpha   90.00
_cell.angle_beta   90.00
_cell.angle_gamma   90.00
#
_symmetry.space_group_name_H-M   'P 1'
#
loop_
_entity.id
_entity.type
_entity.pdbx_description
1 polymer ?
#
loop_
_entity_poly.entity_id
_entity_poly.type
_entity_poly.pdbx_seq_one_letter_code
_entity_poly.pdbx_strand_id
1 'polypeptide(L)'
;KALASSLSKFSHIMRETLESTYKEYVTIKQEVEFLKEYMEIQKMRFSQMFTYALMVDGEIDPADVMIPSMIIQPFIENSVEHGFAGIDYPGEIRVDFKQHNKSILIEIKDNGKGLLLPGEKNNEHISRASQIIKDRIYLLNIKLKTKADFSIDNDPLGKGVIVKINLPVIYNNENTNS
;
A
#
# COMPACT_ATOMS: atom_id res chain seq x y z
N LYS A 1 -27.38 -8.03 11.13
CA LYS A 1 -26.94 -6.77 10.46
C LYS A 1 -25.43 -6.74 10.19
N ALA A 2 -24.55 -7.15 11.14
CA ALA A 2 -23.11 -7.14 10.97
C ALA A 2 -22.65 -8.05 9.80
N LEU A 3 -23.18 -9.28 9.68
CA LEU A 3 -22.82 -10.24 8.63
C LEU A 3 -23.14 -9.73 7.22
N ALA A 4 -24.32 -9.11 7.04
CA ALA A 4 -24.73 -8.55 5.75
C ALA A 4 -23.83 -7.36 5.34
N SER A 5 -23.44 -6.50 6.31
CA SER A 5 -22.49 -5.41 6.07
C SER A 5 -21.10 -5.93 5.68
N SER A 6 -20.62 -6.97 6.36
CA SER A 6 -19.32 -7.61 6.04
C SER A 6 -19.33 -8.27 4.66
N LEU A 7 -20.44 -8.92 4.28
CA LEU A 7 -20.59 -9.54 2.96
C LEU A 7 -20.64 -8.49 1.84
N SER A 8 -21.30 -7.36 2.08
CA SER A 8 -21.34 -6.24 1.14
C SER A 8 -19.96 -5.63 0.93
N LYS A 9 -19.21 -5.38 2.01
CA LYS A 9 -17.83 -4.89 1.94
C LYS A 9 -16.91 -5.87 1.21
N PHE A 10 -17.00 -7.16 1.51
CA PHE A 10 -16.24 -8.19 0.81
C PHE A 10 -16.54 -8.21 -0.69
N SER A 11 -17.82 -8.17 -1.08
CA SER A 11 -18.24 -8.11 -2.48
C SER A 11 -17.73 -6.85 -3.19
N HIS A 12 -17.72 -5.69 -2.49
CA HIS A 12 -17.18 -4.45 -3.00
C HIS A 12 -15.68 -4.56 -3.25
N ILE A 13 -14.92 -5.04 -2.27
CA ILE A 13 -13.46 -5.24 -2.42
C ILE A 13 -13.13 -6.22 -3.53
N MET A 14 -13.84 -7.34 -3.64
CA MET A 14 -13.61 -8.30 -4.75
C MET A 14 -13.83 -7.64 -6.10
N ARG A 15 -14.84 -6.79 -6.23
CA ARG A 15 -15.10 -6.04 -7.46
C ARG A 15 -14.01 -5.01 -7.73
N GLU A 16 -13.66 -4.19 -6.74
CA GLU A 16 -12.60 -3.18 -6.81
C GLU A 16 -11.24 -3.82 -7.15
N THR A 17 -10.92 -4.96 -6.52
CA THR A 17 -9.69 -5.70 -6.83
C THR A 17 -9.67 -6.19 -8.27
N LEU A 18 -10.80 -6.72 -8.77
CA LEU A 18 -10.92 -7.12 -10.17
C LEU A 18 -10.81 -5.90 -11.11
N GLU A 19 -11.49 -4.80 -10.82
CA GLU A 19 -11.42 -3.57 -11.60
C GLU A 19 -10.02 -2.95 -11.58
N SER A 20 -9.35 -2.94 -10.42
CA SER A 20 -7.97 -2.47 -10.27
C SER A 20 -6.96 -3.33 -11.01
N THR A 21 -7.26 -4.63 -11.22
CA THR A 21 -6.43 -5.51 -12.04
C THR A 21 -6.43 -5.08 -13.50
N TYR A 22 -7.52 -4.43 -13.96
CA TYR A 22 -7.65 -3.91 -15.33
C TYR A 22 -7.22 -2.43 -15.46
N LYS A 23 -7.20 -1.66 -14.35
CA LYS A 23 -6.73 -0.27 -14.36
C LYS A 23 -5.24 -0.22 -14.07
N GLU A 24 -4.51 0.44 -14.94
CA GLU A 24 -3.06 0.64 -14.76
C GLU A 24 -2.78 1.66 -13.64
N TYR A 25 -3.63 2.69 -13.53
CA TYR A 25 -3.54 3.76 -12.54
C TYR A 25 -4.87 3.99 -11.84
N VAL A 26 -4.79 4.45 -10.60
CA VAL A 26 -5.92 4.89 -9.76
C VAL A 26 -5.57 6.23 -9.12
N THR A 27 -6.56 7.04 -8.75
CA THR A 27 -6.31 8.25 -7.98
C THR A 27 -5.91 7.90 -6.55
N ILE A 28 -5.14 8.76 -5.89
CA ILE A 28 -4.79 8.58 -4.46
C ILE A 28 -6.07 8.47 -3.61
N LYS A 29 -7.13 9.22 -3.96
CA LYS A 29 -8.44 9.11 -3.29
C LYS A 29 -9.00 7.70 -3.37
N GLN A 30 -9.03 7.11 -4.57
CA GLN A 30 -9.53 5.75 -4.79
C GLN A 30 -8.69 4.72 -4.02
N GLU A 31 -7.36 4.85 -4.06
CA GLU A 31 -6.46 3.95 -3.33
C GLU A 31 -6.69 4.04 -1.81
N VAL A 32 -6.83 5.24 -1.24
CA VAL A 32 -7.11 5.45 0.19
C VAL A 32 -8.46 4.85 0.59
N GLU A 33 -9.50 5.02 -0.22
CA GLU A 33 -10.83 4.42 0.01
C GLU A 33 -10.74 2.89 -0.01
N PHE A 34 -10.10 2.32 -1.02
CA PHE A 34 -9.85 0.89 -1.13
C PHE A 34 -9.06 0.35 0.08
N LEU A 35 -7.95 0.99 0.44
CA LEU A 35 -7.12 0.56 1.57
C LEU A 35 -7.88 0.58 2.90
N LYS A 36 -8.75 1.58 3.14
CA LYS A 36 -9.60 1.61 4.33
C LYS A 36 -10.52 0.40 4.40
N GLU A 37 -11.23 0.10 3.33
CA GLU A 37 -12.13 -1.06 3.29
C GLU A 37 -11.36 -2.37 3.44
N TYR A 38 -10.23 -2.49 2.74
CA TYR A 38 -9.35 -3.64 2.82
C TYR A 38 -8.86 -3.89 4.26
N MET A 39 -8.34 -2.86 4.93
CA MET A 39 -7.83 -3.00 6.30
C MET A 39 -8.95 -3.32 7.31
N GLU A 40 -10.16 -2.80 7.15
CA GLU A 40 -11.30 -3.17 8.00
C GLU A 40 -11.67 -4.66 7.85
N ILE A 41 -11.57 -5.22 6.64
CA ILE A 41 -11.77 -6.66 6.44
C ILE A 41 -10.64 -7.47 7.08
N GLN A 42 -9.39 -7.06 6.92
CA GLN A 42 -8.26 -7.73 7.55
C GLN A 42 -8.36 -7.70 9.09
N LYS A 43 -8.80 -6.59 9.68
CA LYS A 43 -9.07 -6.50 11.13
C LYS A 43 -10.12 -7.51 11.59
N MET A 44 -11.17 -7.74 10.81
CA MET A 44 -12.16 -8.76 11.14
C MET A 44 -11.58 -10.18 11.03
N ARG A 45 -10.76 -10.45 10.01
CA ARG A 45 -10.10 -11.74 9.80
C ARG A 45 -9.09 -12.07 10.90
N PHE A 46 -8.31 -11.09 11.35
CA PHE A 46 -7.26 -11.24 12.35
C PHE A 46 -7.66 -10.74 13.75
N SER A 47 -8.96 -10.78 14.09
CA SER A 47 -9.49 -10.45 15.43
C SER A 47 -9.03 -9.08 15.96
N GLN A 48 -8.97 -8.08 15.10
CA GLN A 48 -8.59 -6.70 15.42
C GLN A 48 -7.18 -6.55 16.03
N MET A 49 -6.25 -7.38 15.64
CA MET A 49 -4.89 -7.38 16.19
C MET A 49 -4.04 -6.16 15.80
N PHE A 50 -4.55 -5.25 14.98
CA PHE A 50 -3.80 -4.07 14.55
C PHE A 50 -4.68 -2.83 14.38
N THR A 51 -4.04 -1.67 14.41
CA THR A 51 -4.59 -0.37 14.03
C THR A 51 -3.91 0.16 12.78
N TYR A 52 -4.53 1.14 12.10
CA TYR A 52 -3.91 1.75 10.94
C TYR A 52 -4.20 3.25 10.84
N ALA A 53 -3.33 3.98 10.16
CA ALA A 53 -3.50 5.38 9.80
C ALA A 53 -3.11 5.60 8.34
N LEU A 54 -3.95 6.35 7.60
CA LEU A 54 -3.71 6.77 6.22
C LEU A 54 -3.70 8.29 6.19
N MET A 55 -2.58 8.88 5.79
CA MET A 55 -2.36 10.32 5.78
C MET A 55 -2.00 10.78 4.37
N VAL A 56 -2.69 11.80 3.89
CA VAL A 56 -2.37 12.45 2.61
C VAL A 56 -1.97 13.90 2.92
N ASP A 57 -0.80 14.30 2.42
CA ASP A 57 -0.31 15.68 2.55
C ASP A 57 -1.32 16.66 1.93
N GLY A 58 -1.53 17.79 2.60
CA GLY A 58 -2.46 18.83 2.14
C GLY A 58 -2.07 19.50 0.82
N GLU A 59 -0.83 19.33 0.37
CA GLU A 59 -0.37 19.80 -0.94
C GLU A 59 -0.81 18.89 -2.10
N ILE A 60 -1.28 17.68 -1.80
CA ILE A 60 -1.76 16.70 -2.79
C ILE A 60 -3.26 16.86 -2.97
N ASP A 61 -3.73 17.08 -4.20
CA ASP A 61 -5.12 16.82 -4.55
C ASP A 61 -5.30 15.31 -4.80
N PRO A 62 -5.91 14.57 -3.85
CA PRO A 62 -6.00 13.12 -3.96
C PRO A 62 -6.98 12.66 -5.05
N ALA A 63 -7.82 13.55 -5.58
CA ALA A 63 -8.74 13.24 -6.67
C ALA A 63 -8.09 13.40 -8.05
N ASP A 64 -7.00 14.19 -8.13
CA ASP A 64 -6.32 14.48 -9.39
C ASP A 64 -5.00 13.73 -9.54
N VAL A 65 -4.29 13.45 -8.46
CA VAL A 65 -3.01 12.72 -8.51
C VAL A 65 -3.24 11.22 -8.58
N MET A 66 -2.60 10.57 -9.57
CA MET A 66 -2.70 9.14 -9.84
C MET A 66 -1.43 8.39 -9.47
N ILE A 67 -1.60 7.16 -9.05
CA ILE A 67 -0.52 6.21 -8.75
C ILE A 67 -0.81 4.87 -9.44
N PRO A 68 0.20 4.01 -9.70
CA PRO A 68 -0.05 2.66 -10.18
C PRO A 68 -0.94 1.88 -9.22
N SER A 69 -1.95 1.19 -9.75
CA SER A 69 -2.87 0.39 -8.94
C SER A 69 -2.14 -0.74 -8.20
N MET A 70 -2.61 -1.11 -7.02
CA MET A 70 -2.09 -2.24 -6.22
C MET A 70 -0.58 -2.15 -5.90
N ILE A 71 -0.03 -0.92 -5.77
CA ILE A 71 1.39 -0.73 -5.45
C ILE A 71 1.64 -0.80 -3.92
N ILE A 72 0.63 -0.54 -3.10
CA ILE A 72 0.70 -0.50 -1.63
C ILE A 72 0.25 -1.82 -1.02
N GLN A 73 -0.83 -2.39 -1.53
CA GLN A 73 -1.49 -3.58 -0.97
C GLN A 73 -0.55 -4.75 -0.63
N PRO A 74 0.43 -5.15 -1.48
CA PRO A 74 1.30 -6.28 -1.16
C PRO A 74 2.12 -6.09 0.12
N PHE A 75 2.47 -4.86 0.46
CA PHE A 75 3.21 -4.55 1.69
C PHE A 75 2.31 -4.61 2.92
N ILE A 76 1.06 -4.14 2.82
CA ILE A 76 0.07 -4.27 3.88
C ILE A 76 -0.24 -5.74 4.16
N GLU A 77 -0.41 -6.56 3.12
CA GLU A 77 -0.60 -8.00 3.26
C GLU A 77 0.57 -8.64 4.01
N ASN A 78 1.80 -8.30 3.65
CA ASN A 78 3.00 -8.79 4.34
C ASN A 78 3.02 -8.38 5.82
N SER A 79 2.67 -7.14 6.15
CA SER A 79 2.62 -6.67 7.53
C SER A 79 1.58 -7.44 8.34
N VAL A 80 0.37 -7.61 7.83
CA VAL A 80 -0.74 -8.29 8.52
C VAL A 80 -0.50 -9.79 8.66
N GLU A 81 -0.10 -10.47 7.58
CA GLU A 81 0.03 -11.93 7.57
C GLU A 81 1.34 -12.43 8.18
N HIS A 82 2.41 -11.66 8.04
CA HIS A 82 3.75 -12.08 8.45
C HIS A 82 4.36 -11.18 9.53
N GLY A 83 4.26 -9.86 9.39
CA GLY A 83 4.84 -8.89 10.33
C GLY A 83 4.25 -9.03 11.72
N PHE A 84 2.94 -9.20 11.82
CA PHE A 84 2.22 -9.29 13.10
C PHE A 84 2.06 -10.72 13.64
N ALA A 85 2.45 -11.72 12.89
CA ALA A 85 2.34 -13.11 13.36
C ALA A 85 3.25 -13.38 14.57
N GLY A 86 2.63 -13.64 15.74
CA GLY A 86 3.34 -13.98 16.97
C GLY A 86 3.98 -12.80 17.72
N ILE A 87 3.60 -11.54 17.42
CA ILE A 87 3.91 -10.40 18.29
C ILE A 87 2.95 -10.40 19.49
N ASP A 88 3.40 -9.87 20.62
CA ASP A 88 2.67 -9.80 21.91
C ASP A 88 2.15 -8.37 22.21
N TYR A 89 2.17 -7.49 21.23
CA TYR A 89 1.70 -6.11 21.29
C TYR A 89 0.80 -5.81 20.09
N PRO A 90 -0.02 -4.74 20.14
CA PRO A 90 -0.86 -4.34 19.00
C PRO A 90 -0.03 -3.99 17.78
N GLY A 91 -0.39 -4.55 16.63
CA GLY A 91 0.18 -4.15 15.34
C GLY A 91 -0.27 -2.74 14.96
N GLU A 92 0.60 -2.01 14.27
CA GLU A 92 0.30 -0.69 13.73
C GLU A 92 0.79 -0.61 12.29
N ILE A 93 -0.06 -0.08 11.40
CA ILE A 93 0.30 0.22 10.01
C ILE A 93 0.06 1.70 9.76
N ARG A 94 1.03 2.36 9.18
CA ARG A 94 0.90 3.75 8.74
C ARG A 94 1.26 3.88 7.29
N VAL A 95 0.42 4.57 6.52
CA VAL A 95 0.67 4.92 5.12
C VAL A 95 0.59 6.44 4.98
N ASP A 96 1.68 7.04 4.58
CA ASP A 96 1.79 8.48 4.35
C ASP A 96 2.05 8.76 2.86
N PHE A 97 1.26 9.65 2.27
CA PHE A 97 1.48 10.20 0.94
C PHE A 97 2.01 11.62 1.09
N LYS A 98 3.21 11.88 0.62
CA LYS A 98 3.89 13.18 0.72
C LYS A 98 4.29 13.66 -0.67
N GLN A 99 4.11 14.95 -0.94
CA GLN A 99 4.58 15.53 -2.19
C GLN A 99 5.92 16.23 -1.97
N HIS A 100 6.87 15.93 -2.85
CA HIS A 100 8.16 16.60 -2.92
C HIS A 100 8.42 17.06 -4.35
N ASN A 101 8.23 18.34 -4.63
CA ASN A 101 8.38 18.92 -5.95
C ASN A 101 7.50 18.19 -6.99
N LYS A 102 8.13 17.43 -7.91
CA LYS A 102 7.47 16.68 -9.00
C LYS A 102 7.36 15.17 -8.68
N SER A 103 7.50 14.78 -7.43
CA SER A 103 7.39 13.38 -7.02
C SER A 103 6.45 13.20 -5.84
N ILE A 104 5.85 12.02 -5.76
CA ILE A 104 5.07 11.53 -4.64
C ILE A 104 5.90 10.47 -3.91
N LEU A 105 6.17 10.71 -2.66
CA LEU A 105 6.74 9.71 -1.75
C LEU A 105 5.59 9.02 -1.00
N ILE A 106 5.46 7.72 -1.18
CA ILE A 106 4.58 6.86 -0.38
C ILE A 106 5.46 6.16 0.64
N GLU A 107 5.19 6.37 1.92
CA GLU A 107 5.87 5.70 3.02
C GLU A 107 4.90 4.76 3.72
N ILE A 108 5.21 3.47 3.74
CA ILE A 108 4.44 2.44 4.43
C ILE A 108 5.29 1.93 5.58
N LYS A 109 4.79 2.04 6.80
CA LYS A 109 5.49 1.63 8.00
C LYS A 109 4.63 0.69 8.81
N ASP A 110 5.21 -0.40 9.29
CA ASP A 110 4.62 -1.26 10.31
C ASP A 110 5.54 -1.36 11.55
N ASN A 111 4.98 -1.82 12.66
CA ASN A 111 5.72 -2.12 13.89
C ASN A 111 5.88 -3.63 14.13
N GLY A 112 5.83 -4.44 13.08
CA GLY A 112 5.94 -5.90 13.15
C GLY A 112 7.34 -6.38 13.52
N LYS A 113 7.63 -7.65 13.24
CA LYS A 113 8.91 -8.28 13.55
C LYS A 113 10.10 -7.73 12.77
N GLY A 114 9.85 -6.95 11.72
CA GLY A 114 10.87 -6.51 10.80
C GLY A 114 11.23 -7.55 9.72
N LEU A 115 12.25 -7.25 8.95
CA LEU A 115 12.80 -8.16 7.95
C LEU A 115 13.58 -9.25 8.66
N LEU A 116 13.32 -10.49 8.30
CA LEU A 116 14.07 -11.63 8.81
C LEU A 116 15.49 -11.65 8.25
N LEU A 117 16.41 -12.21 9.02
CA LEU A 117 17.81 -12.38 8.58
C LEU A 117 17.89 -13.33 7.38
N PRO A 118 18.92 -13.17 6.51
CA PRO A 118 19.16 -14.08 5.38
C PRO A 118 19.23 -15.55 5.85
N GLY A 119 18.35 -16.41 5.29
CA GLY A 119 18.31 -17.84 5.62
C GLY A 119 17.05 -18.28 6.40
N GLU A 120 16.22 -17.39 6.89
CA GLU A 120 14.95 -17.73 7.53
C GLU A 120 13.84 -17.92 6.47
N LYS A 121 12.97 -18.93 6.70
CA LYS A 121 12.00 -19.43 5.68
C LYS A 121 10.90 -18.44 5.23
N ASN A 122 10.76 -17.27 5.84
CA ASN A 122 9.70 -16.31 5.51
C ASN A 122 10.12 -15.20 4.52
N ASN A 123 11.35 -15.23 3.99
CA ASN A 123 11.83 -14.25 3.00
C ASN A 123 11.13 -14.38 1.62
N GLU A 124 10.45 -15.50 1.34
CA GLU A 124 9.81 -15.72 0.04
C GLU A 124 8.64 -14.78 -0.23
N HIS A 125 7.86 -14.42 0.80
CA HIS A 125 6.68 -13.54 0.64
C HIS A 125 7.09 -12.08 0.40
N ILE A 126 8.06 -11.58 1.15
CA ILE A 126 8.64 -10.24 0.91
C ILE A 126 9.31 -10.20 -0.47
N SER A 127 9.95 -11.29 -0.88
CA SER A 127 10.55 -11.44 -2.20
C SER A 127 9.50 -11.36 -3.32
N ARG A 128 8.31 -11.96 -3.16
CA ARG A 128 7.24 -11.90 -4.16
C ARG A 128 6.64 -10.49 -4.28
N ALA A 129 6.29 -9.87 -3.15
CA ALA A 129 5.79 -8.49 -3.14
C ALA A 129 6.81 -7.55 -3.79
N SER A 130 8.08 -7.66 -3.39
CA SER A 130 9.17 -6.87 -3.95
C SER A 130 9.32 -7.08 -5.46
N GLN A 131 9.17 -8.32 -5.96
CA GLN A 131 9.29 -8.60 -7.39
C GLN A 131 8.15 -7.95 -8.18
N ILE A 132 6.89 -8.08 -7.71
CA ILE A 132 5.74 -7.44 -8.34
C ILE A 132 5.93 -5.93 -8.44
N ILE A 133 6.43 -5.30 -7.37
CA ILE A 133 6.65 -3.85 -7.35
C ILE A 133 7.84 -3.46 -8.25
N LYS A 134 8.92 -4.24 -8.26
CA LYS A 134 10.05 -4.04 -9.19
C LYS A 134 9.57 -4.00 -10.64
N ASP A 135 8.77 -4.97 -11.04
CA ASP A 135 8.27 -5.07 -12.41
C ASP A 135 7.37 -3.88 -12.75
N ARG A 136 6.49 -3.47 -11.83
CA ARG A 136 5.62 -2.28 -12.02
C ARG A 136 6.42 -1.00 -12.14
N ILE A 137 7.39 -0.76 -11.26
CA ILE A 137 8.25 0.43 -11.30
C ILE A 137 9.12 0.42 -12.56
N TYR A 138 9.62 -0.73 -12.97
CA TYR A 138 10.37 -0.88 -14.22
C TYR A 138 9.52 -0.46 -15.45
N LEU A 139 8.30 -0.99 -15.55
CA LEU A 139 7.38 -0.64 -16.64
C LEU A 139 6.99 0.85 -16.61
N LEU A 140 6.73 1.40 -15.43
CA LEU A 140 6.46 2.83 -15.24
C LEU A 140 7.61 3.69 -15.77
N ASN A 141 8.85 3.35 -15.40
CA ASN A 141 10.05 4.07 -15.81
C ASN A 141 10.26 4.04 -17.32
N ILE A 142 10.01 2.89 -17.97
CA ILE A 142 10.08 2.78 -19.43
C ILE A 142 9.00 3.65 -20.09
N LYS A 143 7.76 3.52 -19.62
CA LYS A 143 6.60 4.18 -20.24
C LYS A 143 6.66 5.70 -20.12
N LEU A 144 7.00 6.21 -18.93
CA LEU A 144 7.01 7.65 -18.63
C LEU A 144 8.41 8.28 -18.72
N LYS A 145 9.45 7.50 -19.01
CA LYS A 145 10.86 7.95 -19.03
C LYS A 145 11.25 8.66 -17.72
N THR A 146 10.87 8.07 -16.59
CA THR A 146 11.10 8.59 -15.24
C THR A 146 12.12 7.75 -14.48
N LYS A 147 12.35 8.11 -13.22
CA LYS A 147 13.25 7.40 -12.29
C LYS A 147 12.51 7.09 -10.97
N ALA A 148 11.33 6.47 -11.09
CA ALA A 148 10.66 5.92 -9.93
C ALA A 148 11.51 4.81 -9.30
N ASP A 149 11.49 4.73 -7.98
CA ASP A 149 12.23 3.73 -7.20
C ASP A 149 11.47 3.32 -5.95
N PHE A 150 11.96 2.29 -5.25
CA PHE A 150 11.48 1.95 -3.93
C PHE A 150 12.59 1.29 -3.10
N SER A 151 12.46 1.39 -1.77
CA SER A 151 13.29 0.65 -0.81
C SER A 151 12.42 -0.05 0.22
N ILE A 152 12.97 -1.11 0.81
CA ILE A 152 12.39 -1.85 1.93
C ILE A 152 13.50 -2.02 2.96
N ASP A 153 13.30 -1.47 4.15
CA ASP A 153 14.29 -1.45 5.20
C ASP A 153 13.66 -1.80 6.55
N ASN A 154 14.46 -2.29 7.50
CA ASN A 154 14.04 -2.31 8.90
C ASN A 154 13.91 -0.89 9.44
N ASP A 155 12.93 -0.64 10.31
CA ASP A 155 12.82 0.65 10.98
C ASP A 155 14.04 0.88 11.89
N PRO A 156 14.89 1.89 11.61
CA PRO A 156 16.07 2.15 12.41
C PRO A 156 15.73 2.66 13.84
N LEU A 157 14.53 3.14 14.06
CA LEU A 157 14.06 3.70 15.33
C LEU A 157 13.23 2.72 16.16
N GLY A 158 12.92 1.54 15.63
CA GLY A 158 12.02 0.61 16.31
C GLY A 158 12.00 -0.78 15.72
N LYS A 159 10.86 -1.43 15.92
CA LYS A 159 10.55 -2.73 15.31
C LYS A 159 9.77 -2.49 14.02
N GLY A 160 9.84 -3.46 13.10
CA GLY A 160 9.04 -3.46 11.89
C GLY A 160 9.79 -3.05 10.64
N VAL A 161 9.02 -2.77 9.60
CA VAL A 161 9.52 -2.47 8.25
C VAL A 161 9.09 -1.08 7.81
N ILE A 162 9.96 -0.40 7.08
CA ILE A 162 9.65 0.83 6.34
C ILE A 162 9.82 0.53 4.86
N VAL A 163 8.75 0.75 4.09
CA VAL A 163 8.79 0.78 2.63
C VAL A 163 8.66 2.21 2.17
N LYS A 164 9.53 2.64 1.27
CA LYS A 164 9.46 3.94 0.62
C LYS A 164 9.34 3.74 -0.88
N ILE A 165 8.33 4.34 -1.49
CA ILE A 165 8.09 4.29 -2.94
C ILE A 165 8.08 5.73 -3.43
N ASN A 166 8.98 6.04 -4.34
CA ASN A 166 9.10 7.36 -4.95
C ASN A 166 8.60 7.31 -6.39
N LEU A 167 7.52 8.03 -6.69
CA LEU A 167 6.83 8.03 -7.97
C LEU A 167 6.83 9.44 -8.58
N PRO A 168 6.83 9.58 -9.91
CA PRO A 168 6.53 10.87 -10.53
C PRO A 168 5.09 11.28 -10.22
N VAL A 169 4.81 12.58 -10.16
CA VAL A 169 3.43 13.08 -10.12
C VAL A 169 2.78 12.80 -11.47
N ILE A 170 1.67 12.07 -11.47
CA ILE A 170 0.84 11.79 -12.64
C ILE A 170 -0.53 12.39 -12.36
N TYR A 171 -1.03 13.24 -13.24
CA TYR A 171 -2.34 13.87 -13.11
C TYR A 171 -3.40 13.10 -13.89
N ASN A 172 -4.62 13.11 -13.38
CA ASN A 172 -5.80 12.58 -14.05
C ASN A 172 -6.23 13.54 -15.17
N ASN A 173 -5.95 13.18 -16.43
CA ASN A 173 -6.28 14.01 -17.60
C ASN A 173 -7.79 14.12 -17.88
N GLU A 174 -8.66 13.42 -17.14
CA GLU A 174 -10.11 13.53 -17.32
C GLU A 174 -10.67 14.88 -16.82
N ASN A 175 -9.94 15.59 -15.93
CA ASN A 175 -10.36 16.88 -15.38
C ASN A 175 -9.95 18.11 -16.23
N THR A 176 -9.28 17.94 -17.36
CA THR A 176 -8.83 19.06 -18.22
C THR A 176 -9.83 19.47 -19.30
N ASN A 177 -11.03 18.86 -19.36
CA ASN A 177 -12.08 19.17 -20.33
C ASN A 177 -13.37 19.72 -19.66
N SER A 178 -13.22 20.63 -18.71
CA SER A 178 -14.37 21.35 -18.13
C SER A 178 -14.18 22.85 -18.25
#